data_8d974099feb927074259977300fb6e15
#
_entry.id   8d974099feb927074259977300fb6e15
#
_cell.length_a   1.000
_cell.length_b   1.000
_cell.length_c   1.000
_cell.angle_alpha   90.00
_cell.angle_beta   90.00
_cell.angle_gamma   90.00
#
_symmetry.space_group_name_H-M   'P 1'
#
loop_
_entity.id
_entity.type
_entity.pdbx_description
1 polymer ?
#
loop_
_entity_poly.entity_id
_entity_poly.type
_entity_poly.pdbx_seq_one_letter_code
_entity_poly.pdbx_strand_id
1 'polypeptide(L)'
;WQENLARARERVAALTIRSPTDGLFVVPQVQDLPGRFVKQGTQIGYVLDLTTLTARVVVVQDNIDLVRQRTHGIEVRLAERLAKPISAVLWRVVPAATQQLPSLALSSHGGGAIATDPRDTEGVKALQRLFQIDVQLSSEARVVNVGGRVYVRFDHGWEPLVQRWYHQLRRLFLSKFYV
;
A
#
# COMPACT_ATOMS: atom_id res chain seq x y z
N TRP A 1 -47.21 -20.51 -2.56
CA TRP A 1 -47.29 -19.69 -1.35
C TRP A 1 -45.94 -19.60 -0.63
N GLN A 2 -45.22 -20.70 -0.44
CA GLN A 2 -43.91 -20.72 0.23
C GLN A 2 -42.86 -19.92 -0.49
N GLU A 3 -42.79 -19.98 -1.82
CA GLU A 3 -41.85 -19.18 -2.64
C GLU A 3 -42.13 -17.68 -2.55
N ASN A 4 -43.38 -17.26 -2.57
CA ASN A 4 -43.74 -15.86 -2.45
C ASN A 4 -43.42 -15.31 -1.04
N LEU A 5 -43.57 -16.12 -0.01
CA LEU A 5 -43.18 -15.78 1.35
C LEU A 5 -41.65 -15.65 1.49
N ALA A 6 -40.90 -16.55 0.86
CA ALA A 6 -39.43 -16.50 0.86
C ALA A 6 -38.93 -15.24 0.18
N ARG A 7 -39.45 -14.89 -1.02
CA ARG A 7 -39.13 -13.68 -1.74
C ARG A 7 -39.48 -12.40 -0.98
N ALA A 8 -40.63 -12.40 -0.27
CA ALA A 8 -41.01 -11.26 0.56
C ALA A 8 -40.08 -11.08 1.76
N ARG A 9 -39.68 -12.17 2.42
CA ARG A 9 -38.69 -12.14 3.51
C ARG A 9 -37.31 -11.64 3.03
N GLU A 10 -36.87 -12.09 1.87
CA GLU A 10 -35.60 -11.67 1.28
C GLU A 10 -35.62 -10.16 0.97
N ARG A 11 -36.71 -9.64 0.43
CA ARG A 11 -36.88 -8.20 0.19
C ARG A 11 -36.84 -7.39 1.49
N VAL A 12 -37.50 -7.87 2.55
CA VAL A 12 -37.48 -7.21 3.86
C VAL A 12 -36.06 -7.26 4.45
N ALA A 13 -35.39 -8.39 4.37
CA ALA A 13 -34.01 -8.53 4.83
C ALA A 13 -33.05 -7.60 4.07
N ALA A 14 -33.27 -7.40 2.78
CA ALA A 14 -32.48 -6.49 1.93
C ALA A 14 -32.65 -5.00 2.28
N LEU A 15 -33.67 -4.63 3.05
CA LEU A 15 -33.84 -3.25 3.54
C LEU A 15 -32.86 -2.89 4.67
N THR A 16 -32.27 -3.89 5.31
CA THR A 16 -31.28 -3.68 6.38
C THR A 16 -29.91 -4.12 5.89
N ILE A 17 -29.04 -3.16 5.62
CA ILE A 17 -27.67 -3.44 5.21
C ILE A 17 -26.83 -3.66 6.46
N ARG A 18 -26.16 -4.80 6.52
CA ARG A 18 -25.24 -5.16 7.63
C ARG A 18 -23.82 -5.34 7.10
N SER A 19 -22.85 -4.93 7.91
CA SER A 19 -21.45 -5.23 7.63
C SER A 19 -21.16 -6.73 7.79
N PRO A 20 -20.42 -7.37 6.88
CA PRO A 20 -19.98 -8.75 7.03
C PRO A 20 -18.81 -8.91 8.02
N THR A 21 -18.16 -7.79 8.40
CA THR A 21 -16.98 -7.79 9.27
C THR A 21 -17.10 -6.70 10.32
N ASP A 22 -16.43 -6.89 11.46
CA ASP A 22 -16.27 -5.86 12.47
C ASP A 22 -15.23 -4.84 12.02
N GLY A 23 -15.42 -3.56 12.39
CA GLY A 23 -14.49 -2.51 12.02
C GLY A 23 -15.08 -1.11 12.11
N LEU A 24 -14.31 -0.12 11.66
CA LEU A 24 -14.75 1.26 11.59
C LEU A 24 -15.55 1.50 10.30
N PHE A 25 -16.82 1.81 10.44
CA PHE A 25 -17.67 2.15 9.30
C PHE A 25 -17.39 3.58 8.83
N VAL A 26 -17.00 3.73 7.57
CA VAL A 26 -16.68 5.01 6.94
C VAL A 26 -17.63 5.28 5.79
N VAL A 27 -18.31 6.42 5.86
CA VAL A 27 -19.22 6.91 4.83
C VAL A 27 -18.70 8.24 4.31
N PRO A 28 -18.25 8.33 3.04
CA PRO A 28 -17.64 9.54 2.50
C PRO A 28 -18.58 10.75 2.51
N GLN A 29 -19.87 10.54 2.29
CA GLN A 29 -20.88 11.59 2.16
C GLN A 29 -22.11 11.28 3.02
N VAL A 30 -21.91 11.22 4.34
CA VAL A 30 -22.98 10.90 5.30
C VAL A 30 -24.19 11.84 5.17
N GLN A 31 -23.95 13.12 4.87
CA GLN A 31 -24.98 14.15 4.80
C GLN A 31 -25.97 13.94 3.63
N ASP A 32 -25.53 13.26 2.56
CA ASP A 32 -26.31 13.05 1.34
C ASP A 32 -27.14 11.76 1.35
N LEU A 33 -26.97 10.92 2.38
CA LEU A 33 -27.66 9.63 2.46
C LEU A 33 -29.10 9.70 2.97
N PRO A 34 -29.45 10.53 3.97
CA PRO A 34 -30.81 10.56 4.47
C PRO A 34 -31.81 10.96 3.39
N GLY A 35 -32.84 10.13 3.16
CA GLY A 35 -33.88 10.38 2.16
C GLY A 35 -33.48 10.08 0.71
N ARG A 36 -32.25 9.65 0.43
CA ARG A 36 -31.79 9.31 -0.91
C ARG A 36 -32.17 7.88 -1.26
N PHE A 37 -32.70 7.68 -2.45
CA PHE A 37 -32.89 6.33 -3.00
C PHE A 37 -31.56 5.77 -3.45
N VAL A 38 -31.18 4.59 -2.92
CA VAL A 38 -29.96 3.87 -3.24
C VAL A 38 -30.30 2.61 -4.02
N LYS A 39 -29.76 2.49 -5.24
CA LYS A 39 -29.93 1.29 -6.06
C LYS A 39 -29.12 0.13 -5.48
N GLN A 40 -29.62 -1.10 -5.65
CA GLN A 40 -28.84 -2.29 -5.31
C GLN A 40 -27.48 -2.29 -6.04
N GLY A 41 -26.39 -2.59 -5.34
CA GLY A 41 -25.03 -2.56 -5.88
C GLY A 41 -24.32 -1.20 -5.77
N THR A 42 -25.02 -0.14 -5.32
CA THR A 42 -24.36 1.14 -5.07
C THR A 42 -23.56 1.06 -3.77
N GLN A 43 -22.28 1.42 -3.83
CA GLN A 43 -21.44 1.53 -2.64
C GLN A 43 -21.87 2.75 -1.80
N ILE A 44 -22.29 2.53 -0.56
CA ILE A 44 -22.67 3.58 0.39
C ILE A 44 -21.58 3.92 1.38
N GLY A 45 -20.66 2.99 1.61
CA GLY A 45 -19.55 3.14 2.54
C GLY A 45 -18.67 1.91 2.52
N TYR A 46 -17.69 1.89 3.40
CA TYR A 46 -16.80 0.76 3.60
C TYR A 46 -16.47 0.58 5.08
N VAL A 47 -16.14 -0.64 5.44
CA VAL A 47 -15.72 -0.96 6.80
C VAL A 47 -14.21 -1.19 6.80
N LEU A 48 -13.50 -0.43 7.63
CA LEU A 48 -12.06 -0.56 7.81
C LEU A 48 -11.77 -1.49 8.98
N ASP A 49 -11.10 -2.58 8.70
CA ASP A 49 -10.45 -3.36 9.74
C ASP A 49 -9.11 -2.70 10.09
N LEU A 50 -9.04 -2.11 11.28
CA LEU A 50 -7.85 -1.46 11.81
C LEU A 50 -6.97 -2.39 12.65
N THR A 51 -7.32 -3.66 12.76
CA THR A 51 -6.54 -4.66 13.52
C THR A 51 -5.26 -5.03 12.78
N THR A 52 -5.32 -5.04 11.45
CA THR A 52 -4.18 -5.36 10.58
C THR A 52 -3.92 -4.25 9.60
N LEU A 53 -2.95 -3.41 9.89
CA LEU A 53 -2.57 -2.31 9.01
C LEU A 53 -1.39 -2.71 8.14
N THR A 54 -1.52 -2.50 6.83
CA THR A 54 -0.47 -2.76 5.86
C THR A 54 -0.05 -1.47 5.16
N ALA A 55 1.26 -1.28 5.01
CA ALA A 55 1.81 -0.23 4.18
C ALA A 55 2.33 -0.81 2.87
N ARG A 56 1.90 -0.24 1.75
CA ARG A 56 2.41 -0.61 0.43
C ARG A 56 3.62 0.25 0.09
N VAL A 57 4.74 -0.42 -0.12
CA VAL A 57 6.03 0.19 -0.39
C VAL A 57 6.43 -0.12 -1.83
N VAL A 58 6.99 0.85 -2.52
CA VAL A 58 7.62 0.66 -3.83
C VAL A 58 9.13 0.73 -3.69
N VAL A 59 9.80 -0.26 -4.27
CA VAL A 59 11.26 -0.38 -4.26
C VAL A 59 11.75 -0.45 -5.69
N VAL A 60 12.76 0.35 -6.02
CA VAL A 60 13.39 0.30 -7.35
C VAL A 60 14.09 -1.03 -7.55
N GLN A 61 14.14 -1.50 -8.80
CA GLN A 61 14.68 -2.82 -9.17
C GLN A 61 16.08 -3.05 -8.62
N ASP A 62 16.94 -2.03 -8.59
CA ASP A 62 18.33 -2.14 -8.13
C ASP A 62 18.46 -2.49 -6.64
N ASN A 63 17.45 -2.16 -5.84
CA ASN A 63 17.46 -2.34 -4.40
C ASN A 63 16.63 -3.54 -3.92
N ILE A 64 15.91 -4.22 -4.81
CA ILE A 64 14.98 -5.29 -4.40
C ILE A 64 15.69 -6.47 -3.75
N ASP A 65 16.88 -6.83 -4.23
CA ASP A 65 17.64 -7.96 -3.69
C ASP A 65 18.12 -7.68 -2.26
N LEU A 66 18.50 -6.42 -1.96
CA LEU A 66 18.86 -6.00 -0.61
C LEU A 66 17.68 -6.16 0.35
N VAL A 67 16.49 -5.72 -0.10
CA VAL A 67 15.28 -5.80 0.71
C VAL A 67 14.86 -7.26 0.93
N ARG A 68 14.99 -8.13 -0.09
CA ARG A 68 14.57 -9.54 0.03
C ARG A 68 15.51 -10.39 0.87
N GLN A 69 16.81 -10.17 0.74
CA GLN A 69 17.79 -11.11 1.29
C GLN A 69 18.46 -10.61 2.58
N ARG A 70 18.48 -9.30 2.82
CA ARG A 70 19.29 -8.70 3.87
C ARG A 70 18.52 -7.80 4.82
N THR A 71 17.19 -7.83 4.81
CA THR A 71 16.39 -7.06 5.76
C THR A 71 16.35 -7.76 7.10
N HIS A 72 16.92 -7.13 8.11
CA HIS A 72 16.90 -7.59 9.51
C HIS A 72 15.77 -6.95 10.31
N GLY A 73 15.36 -5.74 9.93
CA GLY A 73 14.29 -5.00 10.58
C GLY A 73 13.62 -4.02 9.62
N ILE A 74 12.35 -3.71 9.90
CA ILE A 74 11.58 -2.74 9.13
C ILE A 74 10.98 -1.74 10.11
N GLU A 75 11.26 -0.46 9.89
CA GLU A 75 10.67 0.66 10.62
C GLU A 75 9.78 1.46 9.69
N VAL A 76 8.55 1.73 10.13
CA VAL A 76 7.59 2.58 9.44
C VAL A 76 7.39 3.86 10.22
N ARG A 77 7.45 4.99 9.56
CA ARG A 77 7.16 6.30 10.14
C ARG A 77 6.01 6.93 9.38
N LEU A 78 4.98 7.32 10.12
CA LEU A 78 3.86 8.05 9.56
C LEU A 78 4.29 9.49 9.25
N ALA A 79 3.83 10.05 8.13
CA ALA A 79 4.13 11.44 7.77
C ALA A 79 3.70 12.44 8.86
N GLU A 80 2.64 12.11 9.58
CA GLU A 80 2.10 12.91 10.69
C GLU A 80 2.92 12.77 11.99
N ARG A 81 3.71 11.68 12.15
CA ARG A 81 4.44 11.34 13.38
C ARG A 81 5.81 10.76 13.06
N LEU A 82 6.67 11.55 12.44
CA LEU A 82 8.01 11.13 12.04
C LEU A 82 8.92 10.72 13.20
N ALA A 83 8.69 11.29 14.38
CA ALA A 83 9.52 11.04 15.55
C ALA A 83 9.34 9.64 16.18
N LYS A 84 8.20 8.98 15.93
CA LYS A 84 7.91 7.68 16.53
C LYS A 84 7.91 6.58 15.45
N PRO A 85 8.99 5.79 15.37
CA PRO A 85 9.02 4.64 14.47
C PRO A 85 8.08 3.55 14.98
N ILE A 86 7.45 2.85 14.04
CA ILE A 86 6.59 1.70 14.29
C ILE A 86 7.29 0.50 13.68
N SER A 87 7.46 -0.57 14.44
CA SER A 87 8.01 -1.81 13.91
C SER A 87 7.05 -2.46 12.93
N ALA A 88 7.58 -3.01 11.87
CA ALA A 88 6.81 -3.70 10.86
C ALA A 88 7.51 -4.98 10.41
N VAL A 89 6.75 -5.88 9.81
CA VAL A 89 7.26 -7.12 9.23
C VAL A 89 6.94 -7.20 7.75
N LEU A 90 7.81 -7.84 7.01
CA LEU A 90 7.58 -8.12 5.60
C LEU A 90 6.44 -9.13 5.47
N TRP A 91 5.33 -8.72 4.86
CA TRP A 91 4.17 -9.58 4.69
C TRP A 91 4.12 -10.22 3.31
N ARG A 92 4.30 -9.42 2.27
CA ARG A 92 4.23 -9.92 0.89
C ARG A 92 5.17 -9.13 -0.02
N VAL A 93 5.85 -9.85 -0.90
CA VAL A 93 6.62 -9.28 -2.01
C VAL A 93 5.95 -9.67 -3.31
N VAL A 94 5.54 -8.71 -4.12
CA VAL A 94 5.02 -8.98 -5.46
C VAL A 94 6.20 -9.31 -6.38
N PRO A 95 6.26 -10.52 -6.97
CA PRO A 95 7.42 -10.95 -7.74
C PRO A 95 7.55 -10.26 -9.10
N ALA A 96 6.48 -9.61 -9.57
CA ALA A 96 6.45 -8.94 -10.85
C ALA A 96 6.88 -7.47 -10.72
N ALA A 97 7.80 -7.04 -11.59
CA ALA A 97 8.14 -5.63 -11.72
C ALA A 97 7.05 -4.88 -12.49
N THR A 98 6.71 -3.69 -12.04
CA THR A 98 5.75 -2.78 -12.68
C THR A 98 6.36 -1.40 -12.86
N GLN A 99 5.84 -0.62 -13.78
CA GLN A 99 6.11 0.81 -13.87
C GLN A 99 4.94 1.65 -13.31
N GLN A 100 3.84 1.00 -12.92
CA GLN A 100 2.67 1.68 -12.39
C GLN A 100 2.81 1.90 -10.88
N LEU A 101 2.74 3.15 -10.45
CA LEU A 101 2.69 3.51 -9.05
C LEU A 101 1.30 3.23 -8.46
N PRO A 102 1.20 2.72 -7.25
CA PRO A 102 -0.09 2.49 -6.60
C PRO A 102 -0.79 3.79 -6.18
N SER A 103 -0.07 4.90 -6.14
CA SER A 103 -0.62 6.21 -5.76
C SER A 103 0.22 7.33 -6.34
N LEU A 104 -0.44 8.39 -6.80
CA LEU A 104 0.20 9.62 -7.25
C LEU A 104 1.08 10.26 -6.15
N ALA A 105 0.73 10.06 -4.88
CA ALA A 105 1.49 10.57 -3.75
C ALA A 105 2.95 10.07 -3.69
N LEU A 106 3.29 8.97 -4.36
CA LEU A 106 4.65 8.44 -4.44
C LEU A 106 5.46 9.03 -5.59
N SER A 107 4.80 9.65 -6.57
CA SER A 107 5.44 10.29 -7.72
C SER A 107 6.03 11.64 -7.35
N SER A 108 7.00 12.09 -8.14
CA SER A 108 7.57 13.45 -8.04
C SER A 108 6.51 14.54 -8.18
N HIS A 109 5.47 14.33 -9.00
CA HIS A 109 4.34 15.25 -9.16
C HIS A 109 3.47 15.33 -7.90
N GLY A 110 3.30 14.23 -7.16
CA GLY A 110 2.60 14.19 -5.88
C GLY A 110 3.47 14.47 -4.65
N GLY A 111 4.71 14.97 -4.85
CA GLY A 111 5.65 15.26 -3.77
C GLY A 111 6.36 14.01 -3.22
N GLY A 112 6.34 12.88 -3.94
CA GLY A 112 7.12 11.68 -3.65
C GLY A 112 8.51 11.72 -4.28
N ALA A 113 9.26 10.63 -4.11
CA ALA A 113 10.64 10.51 -4.58
C ALA A 113 10.78 9.80 -5.93
N ILE A 114 9.71 9.22 -6.47
CA ILE A 114 9.76 8.42 -7.70
C ILE A 114 9.55 9.32 -8.92
N ALA A 115 10.55 9.35 -9.80
CA ALA A 115 10.44 10.06 -11.07
C ALA A 115 9.46 9.35 -12.01
N THR A 116 8.54 10.11 -12.61
CA THR A 116 7.51 9.61 -13.53
C THR A 116 7.69 10.16 -14.93
N ASP A 117 7.11 9.47 -15.91
CA ASP A 117 7.13 9.85 -17.31
C ASP A 117 6.38 11.19 -17.49
N PRO A 118 7.04 12.25 -18.04
CA PRO A 118 6.37 13.54 -18.26
C PRO A 118 5.22 13.48 -19.25
N ARG A 119 5.13 12.42 -20.05
CA ARG A 119 4.06 12.21 -21.03
C ARG A 119 2.84 11.52 -20.42
N ASP A 120 2.97 11.03 -19.21
CA ASP A 120 1.87 10.39 -18.50
C ASP A 120 0.98 11.44 -17.85
N THR A 121 -0.22 11.60 -18.35
CA THR A 121 -1.23 12.57 -17.86
C THR A 121 -1.70 12.27 -16.44
N GLU A 122 -1.67 11.00 -16.03
CA GLU A 122 -2.04 10.58 -14.67
C GLU A 122 -0.87 10.75 -13.68
N GLY A 123 0.36 10.87 -14.16
CA GLY A 123 1.55 11.05 -13.35
C GLY A 123 1.92 9.86 -12.46
N VAL A 124 1.41 8.67 -12.80
CA VAL A 124 1.63 7.43 -12.02
C VAL A 124 2.55 6.42 -12.71
N LYS A 125 2.97 6.69 -13.95
CA LYS A 125 3.91 5.85 -14.68
C LYS A 125 5.36 6.20 -14.35
N ALA A 126 6.02 5.34 -13.59
CA ALA A 126 7.42 5.52 -13.21
C ALA A 126 8.37 5.32 -14.41
N LEU A 127 9.48 6.07 -14.44
CA LEU A 127 10.55 5.89 -15.43
C LEU A 127 11.31 4.59 -15.23
N GLN A 128 11.36 4.09 -14.00
CA GLN A 128 12.08 2.87 -13.62
C GLN A 128 11.12 1.74 -13.29
N ARG A 129 11.59 0.51 -13.40
CA ARG A 129 10.85 -0.65 -12.92
C ARG A 129 10.87 -0.71 -11.39
N LEU A 130 9.71 -0.96 -10.82
CA LEU A 130 9.45 -0.96 -9.39
C LEU A 130 8.90 -2.32 -8.97
N PHE A 131 9.26 -2.74 -7.79
CA PHE A 131 8.62 -3.87 -7.11
C PHE A 131 7.74 -3.35 -5.98
N GLN A 132 6.58 -3.96 -5.83
CA GLN A 132 5.67 -3.64 -4.73
C GLN A 132 5.89 -4.63 -3.58
N ILE A 133 5.97 -4.07 -2.39
CA ILE A 133 6.14 -4.81 -1.14
C ILE A 133 5.08 -4.33 -0.18
N ASP A 134 4.35 -5.27 0.41
CA ASP A 134 3.42 -4.97 1.48
C ASP A 134 4.10 -5.32 2.81
N VAL A 135 4.17 -4.36 3.72
CA VAL A 135 4.67 -4.52 5.07
C VAL A 135 3.53 -4.37 6.07
N GLN A 136 3.44 -5.27 7.02
CA GLN A 136 2.43 -5.26 8.07
C GLN A 136 2.99 -4.53 9.28
N LEU A 137 2.26 -3.52 9.75
CA LEU A 137 2.60 -2.78 10.95
C LEU A 137 2.28 -3.62 12.20
N SER A 138 3.03 -3.39 13.28
CA SER A 138 2.69 -4.00 14.58
C SER A 138 1.36 -3.50 15.08
N SER A 139 0.65 -4.33 15.87
CA SER A 139 -0.67 -4.00 16.45
C SER A 139 -0.65 -2.80 17.41
N GLU A 140 0.53 -2.37 17.86
CA GLU A 140 0.71 -1.16 18.67
C GLU A 140 0.54 0.14 17.87
N ALA A 141 0.51 0.05 16.53
CA ALA A 141 0.31 1.18 15.66
C ALA A 141 -1.12 1.71 15.79
N ARG A 142 -1.34 2.67 16.68
CA ARG A 142 -2.60 3.44 16.70
C ARG A 142 -2.61 4.41 15.53
N VAL A 143 -3.00 3.90 14.35
CA VAL A 143 -3.17 4.70 13.13
C VAL A 143 -4.63 5.12 13.04
N VAL A 144 -4.87 6.41 12.98
CA VAL A 144 -6.22 6.98 12.85
C VAL A 144 -6.57 7.20 11.38
N ASN A 145 -5.56 7.54 10.55
CA ASN A 145 -5.76 7.91 9.16
C ASN A 145 -5.21 6.81 8.23
N VAL A 146 -6.10 6.22 7.44
CA VAL A 146 -5.76 5.25 6.40
C VAL A 146 -5.62 5.97 5.06
N GLY A 147 -4.68 5.52 4.21
CA GLY A 147 -4.40 6.14 2.92
C GLY A 147 -3.35 7.25 2.97
N GLY A 148 -2.82 7.57 4.14
CA GLY A 148 -1.73 8.53 4.32
C GLY A 148 -0.39 8.00 3.82
N ARG A 149 0.55 8.93 3.56
CA ARG A 149 1.93 8.60 3.19
C ARG A 149 2.70 8.10 4.41
N VAL A 150 3.52 7.08 4.19
CA VAL A 150 4.44 6.54 5.19
C VAL A 150 5.86 6.47 4.63
N TYR A 151 6.84 6.60 5.51
CA TYR A 151 8.25 6.40 5.19
C TYR A 151 8.69 5.08 5.80
N VAL A 152 9.28 4.23 4.98
CA VAL A 152 9.73 2.91 5.40
C VAL A 152 11.24 2.83 5.31
N ARG A 153 11.86 2.42 6.41
CA ARG A 153 13.29 2.16 6.50
C ARG A 153 13.50 0.66 6.64
N PHE A 154 14.27 0.10 5.73
CA PHE A 154 14.75 -1.28 5.82
C PHE A 154 16.14 -1.25 6.47
N ASP A 155 16.30 -1.99 7.54
CA ASP A 155 17.60 -2.16 8.19
C ASP A 155 18.28 -3.40 7.60
N HIS A 156 19.39 -3.18 6.93
CA HIS A 156 20.18 -4.22 6.27
C HIS A 156 21.38 -4.66 7.12
N GLY A 157 21.50 -4.17 8.37
CA GLY A 157 22.65 -4.43 9.21
C GLY A 157 23.91 -3.69 8.76
N TRP A 158 25.01 -4.00 9.42
CA TRP A 158 26.33 -3.40 9.12
C TRP A 158 26.94 -4.08 7.89
N GLU A 159 27.09 -3.34 6.79
CA GLU A 159 27.94 -3.75 5.68
C GLU A 159 29.28 -3.01 5.75
N PRO A 160 30.42 -3.72 5.78
CA PRO A 160 31.71 -3.07 5.59
C PRO A 160 31.75 -2.40 4.21
N LEU A 161 32.17 -1.13 4.18
CA LEU A 161 32.22 -0.29 2.96
C LEU A 161 32.94 -0.98 1.80
N VAL A 162 33.91 -1.83 2.08
CA VAL A 162 34.69 -2.60 1.09
C VAL A 162 33.80 -3.56 0.29
N GLN A 163 32.85 -4.25 0.91
CA GLN A 163 31.93 -5.14 0.21
C GLN A 163 30.97 -4.34 -0.70
N ARG A 164 30.54 -3.19 -0.27
CA ARG A 164 29.67 -2.30 -1.05
C ARG A 164 30.37 -1.77 -2.30
N TRP A 165 31.63 -1.39 -2.17
CA TRP A 165 32.48 -0.96 -3.28
C TRP A 165 32.77 -2.10 -4.26
N TYR A 166 33.05 -3.29 -3.77
CA TYR A 166 33.27 -4.46 -4.60
C TYR A 166 32.04 -4.81 -5.46
N HIS A 167 30.84 -4.78 -4.87
CA HIS A 167 29.62 -5.02 -5.62
C HIS A 167 29.30 -3.91 -6.65
N GLN A 168 29.59 -2.65 -6.35
CA GLN A 168 29.42 -1.55 -7.30
C GLN A 168 30.41 -1.66 -8.46
N LEU A 169 31.68 -1.93 -8.18
CA LEU A 169 32.71 -2.15 -9.22
C LEU A 169 32.37 -3.34 -10.11
N ARG A 170 31.95 -4.44 -9.51
CA ARG A 170 31.53 -5.64 -10.27
C ARG A 170 30.33 -5.35 -11.18
N ARG A 171 29.32 -4.58 -10.71
CA ARG A 171 28.19 -4.15 -11.55
C ARG A 171 28.64 -3.27 -12.72
N LEU A 172 29.49 -2.31 -12.47
CA LEU A 172 30.05 -1.44 -13.53
C LEU A 172 30.85 -2.25 -14.54
N PHE A 173 31.63 -3.22 -14.08
CA PHE A 173 32.41 -4.08 -14.97
C PHE A 173 31.49 -4.95 -15.84
N LEU A 174 30.49 -5.61 -15.22
CA LEU A 174 29.56 -6.45 -15.96
C LEU A 174 28.67 -5.66 -16.91
N SER A 175 28.27 -4.42 -16.57
CA SER A 175 27.45 -3.58 -17.46
C SER A 175 28.21 -3.05 -18.68
N LYS A 176 29.55 -2.98 -18.61
CA LYS A 176 30.38 -2.52 -19.75
C LYS A 176 30.93 -3.65 -20.62
N PHE A 177 31.05 -4.85 -20.09
CA PHE A 177 31.72 -5.97 -20.77
C PHE A 177 30.82 -7.15 -21.13
N TYR A 178 29.55 -7.14 -20.66
CA TYR A 178 28.54 -8.11 -21.08
C TYR A 178 27.33 -7.35 -21.63
N VAL A 179 27.29 -7.24 -22.93
CA VAL A 179 26.08 -6.93 -23.70
C VAL A 179 25.39 -8.23 -24.04
#